data_f08a2c2e72069916d0d315bf34fd13a5
#
_entry.id   f08a2c2e72069916d0d315bf34fd13a5
#
_cell.length_a   1.000
_cell.length_b   1.000
_cell.length_c   1.000
_cell.angle_alpha   90.00
_cell.angle_beta   90.00
_cell.angle_gamma   90.00
#
_symmetry.space_group_name_H-M   'P 1'
#
loop_
_entity.id
_entity.type
_entity.pdbx_description
1 polymer ?
#
loop_
_entity_poly.entity_id
_entity_poly.type
_entity_poly.pdbx_seq_one_letter_code
_entity_poly.pdbx_strand_id
1 'polypeptide(L)'
;MKKITSIITFLTLTIAVMAQNANELKIGDKVPEFSGTDDTGANWKSSTVKTDFLVVYFYPAAMTGGCTAQACAYRDDKAAFDKMGATIIGISGDEVKNLKYFKESSQLNFPLISDSNGEISKIFGVPTKDGGSITREIAGENYLLVRGITASRWTFVLDKNRKIIYKNAEVNAAEDSKKVMEVIENYKKN
;
A
#
# COMPACT_ATOMS: atom_id res chain seq x y z
N MET A 1 -11.32 -41.37 -54.55
CA MET A 1 -10.99 -39.97 -54.27
C MET A 1 -11.64 -39.60 -52.92
N LYS A 2 -10.91 -39.71 -51.82
CA LYS A 2 -11.42 -39.46 -50.47
C LYS A 2 -10.97 -38.07 -50.02
N LYS A 3 -11.90 -37.20 -49.73
CA LYS A 3 -11.67 -35.88 -49.15
C LYS A 3 -11.49 -36.05 -47.65
N ILE A 4 -10.30 -35.77 -47.14
CA ILE A 4 -10.03 -35.62 -45.71
C ILE A 4 -10.08 -34.10 -45.45
N THR A 5 -11.16 -33.66 -44.84
CA THR A 5 -11.35 -32.27 -44.45
C THR A 5 -10.78 -32.06 -43.02
N SER A 6 -9.89 -31.14 -42.96
CA SER A 6 -9.15 -30.64 -41.79
C SER A 6 -10.09 -30.19 -40.66
N ILE A 7 -9.87 -30.72 -39.44
CA ILE A 7 -10.39 -30.18 -38.19
C ILE A 7 -9.20 -30.00 -37.28
N ILE A 8 -8.50 -28.89 -37.40
CA ILE A 8 -7.54 -28.40 -36.40
C ILE A 8 -7.64 -26.87 -36.43
N THR A 9 -8.37 -26.27 -35.53
CA THR A 9 -8.14 -24.90 -35.06
C THR A 9 -9.29 -24.50 -34.14
N PHE A 10 -9.24 -24.82 -32.85
CA PHE A 10 -9.96 -24.07 -31.78
C PHE A 10 -9.53 -24.60 -30.40
N LEU A 11 -8.26 -24.42 -30.03
CA LEU A 11 -7.86 -24.68 -28.65
C LEU A 11 -6.65 -23.84 -28.22
N THR A 12 -6.64 -22.54 -28.46
CA THR A 12 -5.52 -21.70 -27.98
C THR A 12 -5.90 -20.32 -27.39
N LEU A 13 -7.16 -20.10 -26.99
CA LEU A 13 -7.55 -18.75 -26.51
C LEU A 13 -8.09 -18.70 -25.06
N THR A 14 -7.88 -19.70 -24.26
CA THR A 14 -8.40 -19.68 -22.87
C THR A 14 -7.33 -19.62 -21.76
N ILE A 15 -6.05 -19.50 -22.09
CA ILE A 15 -4.97 -19.51 -21.09
C ILE A 15 -4.51 -18.10 -20.66
N ALA A 16 -4.87 -17.04 -21.39
CA ALA A 16 -4.34 -15.70 -21.13
C ALA A 16 -5.04 -14.92 -20.00
N VAL A 17 -6.20 -15.33 -19.51
CA VAL A 17 -6.98 -14.58 -18.51
C VAL A 17 -6.69 -15.00 -17.06
N MET A 18 -6.04 -16.14 -16.85
CA MET A 18 -5.73 -16.64 -15.49
C MET A 18 -4.39 -16.17 -14.90
N ALA A 19 -3.57 -15.45 -15.68
CA ALA A 19 -2.20 -15.09 -15.25
C ALA A 19 -2.14 -13.81 -14.39
N GLN A 20 -3.21 -13.04 -14.26
CA GLN A 20 -3.20 -11.75 -13.54
C GLN A 20 -3.52 -11.86 -12.04
N ASN A 21 -4.03 -12.99 -11.56
CA ASN A 21 -4.41 -13.17 -10.15
C ASN A 21 -3.48 -14.08 -9.32
N ALA A 22 -2.34 -14.49 -9.87
CA ALA A 22 -1.46 -15.46 -9.21
C ALA A 22 -0.62 -14.89 -8.03
N ASN A 23 -0.64 -13.57 -7.80
CA ASN A 23 0.20 -12.93 -6.78
C ASN A 23 -0.56 -12.13 -5.72
N GLU A 24 -1.88 -12.22 -5.65
CA GLU A 24 -2.63 -11.49 -4.62
C GLU A 24 -2.53 -12.20 -3.27
N LEU A 25 -1.79 -11.59 -2.34
CA LEU A 25 -1.65 -12.11 -0.98
C LEU A 25 -3.00 -12.11 -0.25
N LYS A 26 -3.25 -13.18 0.52
CA LYS A 26 -4.48 -13.43 1.29
C LYS A 26 -4.20 -13.40 2.80
N ILE A 27 -5.25 -13.29 3.59
CA ILE A 27 -5.16 -13.48 5.05
C ILE A 27 -4.57 -14.86 5.32
N GLY A 28 -3.53 -14.89 6.16
CA GLY A 28 -2.77 -16.09 6.49
C GLY A 28 -1.46 -16.23 5.73
N ASP A 29 -1.28 -15.57 4.59
CA ASP A 29 -0.02 -15.62 3.84
C ASP A 29 1.07 -14.83 4.55
N LYS A 30 2.31 -15.29 4.40
CA LYS A 30 3.48 -14.60 4.89
C LYS A 30 4.00 -13.64 3.81
N VAL A 31 4.11 -12.36 4.16
CA VAL A 31 4.69 -11.33 3.28
C VAL A 31 6.20 -11.50 3.24
N PRO A 32 6.83 -11.57 2.05
CA PRO A 32 8.29 -11.50 1.92
C PRO A 32 8.88 -10.24 2.54
N GLU A 33 10.19 -10.21 2.79
CA GLU A 33 10.85 -8.96 3.14
C GLU A 33 10.75 -7.96 2.00
N PHE A 34 10.51 -6.71 2.34
CA PHE A 34 10.47 -5.60 1.39
C PHE A 34 11.19 -4.38 1.97
N SER A 35 11.63 -3.54 1.07
CA SER A 35 12.30 -2.28 1.41
C SER A 35 11.92 -1.20 0.41
N GLY A 36 12.07 0.04 0.80
CA GLY A 36 11.86 1.21 -0.05
C GLY A 36 12.55 2.43 0.53
N THR A 37 12.58 3.51 -0.20
CA THR A 37 13.12 4.78 0.29
C THR A 37 12.03 5.52 1.06
N ASP A 38 12.30 5.93 2.29
CA ASP A 38 11.35 6.68 3.09
C ASP A 38 11.36 8.18 2.78
N ASP A 39 10.46 8.91 3.42
CA ASP A 39 10.27 10.36 3.28
C ASP A 39 11.50 11.20 3.67
N THR A 40 12.49 10.61 4.35
CA THR A 40 13.78 11.25 4.67
C THR A 40 14.86 10.97 3.63
N GLY A 41 14.62 10.06 2.68
CA GLY A 41 15.60 9.56 1.73
C GLY A 41 16.40 8.35 2.23
N ALA A 42 16.09 7.83 3.42
CA ALA A 42 16.75 6.66 3.98
C ALA A 42 16.15 5.35 3.44
N ASN A 43 16.97 4.29 3.41
CA ASN A 43 16.50 2.95 3.04
C ASN A 43 15.76 2.31 4.23
N TRP A 44 14.44 2.25 4.16
CA TRP A 44 13.58 1.58 5.12
C TRP A 44 13.44 0.09 4.76
N LYS A 45 13.44 -0.78 5.77
CA LYS A 45 13.31 -2.24 5.59
C LYS A 45 12.27 -2.82 6.55
N SER A 46 11.39 -3.71 6.05
CA SER A 46 10.39 -4.39 6.86
C SER A 46 11.00 -5.28 7.96
N SER A 47 12.21 -5.78 7.76
CA SER A 47 12.95 -6.59 8.75
C SER A 47 13.43 -5.80 9.97
N THR A 48 13.46 -4.47 9.89
CA THR A 48 13.83 -3.62 11.04
C THR A 48 12.69 -3.38 12.02
N VAL A 49 11.44 -3.67 11.63
CA VAL A 49 10.26 -3.52 12.48
C VAL A 49 10.28 -4.58 13.58
N LYS A 50 10.22 -4.13 14.85
CA LYS A 50 10.29 -5.00 16.05
C LYS A 50 8.97 -5.04 16.83
N THR A 51 7.95 -4.32 16.40
CA THR A 51 6.63 -4.31 17.00
C THR A 51 5.85 -5.58 16.70
N ASP A 52 4.82 -5.87 17.49
CA ASP A 52 3.97 -7.06 17.31
C ASP A 52 3.15 -7.00 16.03
N PHE A 53 2.83 -5.78 15.57
CA PHE A 53 2.04 -5.55 14.36
C PHE A 53 2.70 -4.53 13.45
N LEU A 54 2.54 -4.74 12.12
CA LEU A 54 2.88 -3.76 11.10
C LEU A 54 1.62 -3.45 10.28
N VAL A 55 1.17 -2.21 10.36
CA VAL A 55 0.10 -1.66 9.53
C VAL A 55 0.73 -1.10 8.26
N VAL A 56 0.32 -1.63 7.11
CA VAL A 56 0.77 -1.21 5.78
C VAL A 56 -0.44 -0.69 5.02
N TYR A 57 -0.52 0.63 4.78
CA TYR A 57 -1.57 1.16 3.95
C TYR A 57 -1.01 1.74 2.65
N PHE A 58 -1.60 1.33 1.53
CA PHE A 58 -1.33 1.88 0.20
C PHE A 58 -2.32 2.99 -0.11
N TYR A 59 -1.84 4.07 -0.71
CA TYR A 59 -2.69 5.19 -1.10
C TYR A 59 -2.31 5.74 -2.49
N PRO A 60 -3.28 6.30 -3.25
CA PRO A 60 -3.06 6.70 -4.64
C PRO A 60 -2.08 7.83 -4.87
N ALA A 61 -2.13 8.88 -4.05
CA ALA A 61 -1.29 10.07 -4.26
C ALA A 61 -1.21 10.94 -3.01
N ALA A 62 -0.01 11.39 -2.67
CA ALA A 62 0.26 12.34 -1.59
C ALA A 62 -0.51 13.66 -1.79
N MET A 63 -0.91 14.30 -0.68
CA MET A 63 -1.57 15.60 -0.64
C MET A 63 -2.90 15.68 -1.43
N THR A 64 -3.61 14.55 -1.60
CA THR A 64 -4.98 14.52 -2.14
C THR A 64 -5.99 14.31 -1.01
N GLY A 65 -7.23 14.80 -1.16
CA GLY A 65 -8.21 14.89 -0.07
C GLY A 65 -8.41 13.60 0.72
N GLY A 66 -8.76 12.48 0.05
CA GLY A 66 -8.96 11.20 0.73
C GLY A 66 -7.67 10.60 1.30
N CYS A 67 -6.52 10.81 0.64
CA CYS A 67 -5.22 10.32 1.15
C CYS A 67 -4.79 11.11 2.39
N THR A 68 -5.03 12.42 2.39
CA THR A 68 -4.80 13.28 3.56
C THR A 68 -5.70 12.89 4.73
N ALA A 69 -6.98 12.65 4.48
CA ALA A 69 -7.91 12.20 5.53
C ALA A 69 -7.45 10.89 6.19
N GLN A 70 -7.04 9.89 5.38
CA GLN A 70 -6.53 8.62 5.89
C GLN A 70 -5.24 8.80 6.70
N ALA A 71 -4.26 9.55 6.17
CA ALA A 71 -3.00 9.79 6.85
C ALA A 71 -3.17 10.54 8.17
N CYS A 72 -4.03 11.57 8.19
CA CYS A 72 -4.34 12.33 9.41
C CYS A 72 -5.06 11.45 10.46
N ALA A 73 -5.98 10.57 10.07
CA ALA A 73 -6.61 9.63 11.00
C ALA A 73 -5.55 8.71 11.67
N TYR A 74 -4.63 8.15 10.90
CA TYR A 74 -3.52 7.36 11.47
C TYR A 74 -2.58 8.19 12.35
N ARG A 75 -2.29 9.45 11.98
CA ARG A 75 -1.50 10.37 12.79
C ARG A 75 -2.15 10.62 14.15
N ASP A 76 -3.44 10.93 14.14
CA ASP A 76 -4.19 11.27 15.34
C ASP A 76 -4.33 10.06 16.28
N ASP A 77 -4.47 8.86 15.73
CA ASP A 77 -4.58 7.61 16.49
C ASP A 77 -3.22 6.96 16.82
N LYS A 78 -2.08 7.57 16.39
CA LYS A 78 -0.73 6.97 16.51
C LYS A 78 -0.37 6.51 17.92
N ALA A 79 -0.73 7.29 18.95
CA ALA A 79 -0.45 6.92 20.33
C ALA A 79 -1.22 5.66 20.79
N ALA A 80 -2.41 5.41 20.23
CA ALA A 80 -3.16 4.18 20.48
C ALA A 80 -2.48 2.99 19.79
N PHE A 81 -2.04 3.14 18.54
CA PHE A 81 -1.27 2.11 17.84
C PHE A 81 0.02 1.75 18.56
N ASP A 82 0.75 2.74 19.09
CA ASP A 82 1.97 2.48 19.87
C ASP A 82 1.70 1.64 21.12
N LYS A 83 0.62 1.95 21.85
CA LYS A 83 0.19 1.14 23.00
C LYS A 83 -0.24 -0.28 22.61
N MET A 84 -0.71 -0.46 21.39
CA MET A 84 -1.05 -1.78 20.83
C MET A 84 0.19 -2.55 20.36
N GLY A 85 1.38 -1.95 20.35
CA GLY A 85 2.59 -2.54 19.76
C GLY A 85 2.54 -2.59 18.25
N ALA A 86 1.98 -1.58 17.59
CA ALA A 86 1.84 -1.52 16.16
C ALA A 86 2.64 -0.37 15.54
N THR A 87 3.43 -0.69 14.51
CA THR A 87 4.08 0.27 13.63
C THR A 87 3.17 0.55 12.42
N ILE A 88 3.10 1.80 11.98
CA ILE A 88 2.34 2.22 10.80
C ILE A 88 3.30 2.69 9.73
N ILE A 89 3.06 2.31 8.48
CA ILE A 89 3.72 2.87 7.30
C ILE A 89 2.69 3.16 6.21
N GLY A 90 2.86 4.27 5.50
CA GLY A 90 2.10 4.59 4.28
C GLY A 90 2.96 4.37 3.04
N ILE A 91 2.39 3.77 1.99
CA ILE A 91 3.10 3.47 0.75
C ILE A 91 2.36 4.07 -0.43
N SER A 92 3.07 4.77 -1.30
CA SER A 92 2.53 5.27 -2.58
C SER A 92 3.60 5.33 -3.65
N GLY A 93 3.18 5.52 -4.90
CA GLY A 93 4.10 5.72 -6.02
C GLY A 93 4.73 7.12 -6.10
N ASP A 94 4.50 7.96 -5.10
CA ASP A 94 5.06 9.31 -5.06
C ASP A 94 6.59 9.29 -4.88
N GLU A 95 7.27 10.25 -5.52
CA GLU A 95 8.69 10.49 -5.28
C GLU A 95 8.94 10.91 -3.82
N VAL A 96 10.13 10.60 -3.30
CA VAL A 96 10.54 10.91 -1.92
C VAL A 96 10.30 12.37 -1.54
N LYS A 97 10.58 13.30 -2.44
CA LYS A 97 10.35 14.73 -2.24
C LYS A 97 8.87 15.03 -1.92
N ASN A 98 7.94 14.37 -2.61
CA ASN A 98 6.51 14.56 -2.38
C ASN A 98 6.07 14.00 -1.03
N LEU A 99 6.63 12.84 -0.63
CA LEU A 99 6.37 12.23 0.68
C LEU A 99 6.85 13.15 1.81
N LYS A 100 8.01 13.78 1.65
CA LYS A 100 8.51 14.76 2.59
C LYS A 100 7.55 15.93 2.76
N TYR A 101 7.11 16.55 1.65
CA TYR A 101 6.12 17.62 1.68
C TYR A 101 4.81 17.21 2.32
N PHE A 102 4.31 16.01 1.99
CA PHE A 102 3.08 15.49 2.57
C PHE A 102 3.23 15.30 4.09
N LYS A 103 4.33 14.73 4.53
CA LYS A 103 4.62 14.55 5.95
C LYS A 103 4.68 15.86 6.71
N GLU A 104 5.40 16.83 6.19
CA GLU A 104 5.55 18.16 6.80
C GLU A 104 4.21 18.91 6.84
N SER A 105 3.51 19.02 5.71
CA SER A 105 2.25 19.78 5.62
C SER A 105 1.11 19.17 6.44
N SER A 106 1.10 17.85 6.62
CA SER A 106 0.08 17.14 7.40
C SER A 106 0.58 16.72 8.78
N GLN A 107 1.80 17.09 9.16
CA GLN A 107 2.43 16.77 10.46
C GLN A 107 2.40 15.26 10.78
N LEU A 108 2.64 14.41 9.77
CA LEU A 108 2.58 12.96 9.94
C LEU A 108 3.74 12.46 10.80
N ASN A 109 3.43 11.56 11.73
CA ASN A 109 4.34 11.08 12.77
C ASN A 109 4.76 9.61 12.60
N PHE A 110 4.69 9.10 11.35
CA PHE A 110 5.11 7.76 10.95
C PHE A 110 5.78 7.81 9.55
N PRO A 111 6.54 6.77 9.15
CA PRO A 111 7.21 6.74 7.86
C PRO A 111 6.25 6.66 6.68
N LEU A 112 6.57 7.39 5.61
CA LEU A 112 6.00 7.23 4.28
C LEU A 112 7.07 6.63 3.37
N ILE A 113 6.70 5.62 2.57
CA ILE A 113 7.63 4.86 1.74
C ILE A 113 7.29 5.09 0.27
N SER A 114 8.30 5.44 -0.51
CA SER A 114 8.18 5.58 -1.96
C SER A 114 8.25 4.20 -2.64
N ASP A 115 7.24 3.91 -3.45
CA ASP A 115 7.12 2.74 -4.32
C ASP A 115 6.94 3.20 -5.77
N SER A 116 7.79 4.11 -6.23
CA SER A 116 7.65 4.76 -7.54
C SER A 116 7.74 3.80 -8.72
N ASN A 117 8.34 2.64 -8.55
CA ASN A 117 8.44 1.57 -9.56
C ASN A 117 7.41 0.43 -9.36
N GLY A 118 6.59 0.49 -8.29
CA GLY A 118 5.53 -0.50 -8.02
C GLY A 118 6.01 -1.86 -7.50
N GLU A 119 7.26 -1.98 -7.07
CA GLU A 119 7.80 -3.26 -6.59
C GLU A 119 7.14 -3.73 -5.29
N ILE A 120 6.91 -2.82 -4.34
CA ILE A 120 6.23 -3.16 -3.08
C ILE A 120 4.76 -3.48 -3.35
N SER A 121 4.08 -2.66 -4.16
CA SER A 121 2.70 -2.92 -4.60
C SER A 121 2.57 -4.31 -5.23
N LYS A 122 3.53 -4.72 -6.07
CA LYS A 122 3.57 -6.04 -6.69
C LYS A 122 3.73 -7.17 -5.67
N ILE A 123 4.56 -7.02 -4.63
CA ILE A 123 4.70 -8.00 -3.54
C ILE A 123 3.36 -8.25 -2.86
N PHE A 124 2.59 -7.19 -2.55
CA PHE A 124 1.30 -7.27 -1.88
C PHE A 124 0.13 -7.60 -2.81
N GLY A 125 0.36 -7.63 -4.13
CA GLY A 125 -0.70 -7.80 -5.12
C GLY A 125 -1.65 -6.61 -5.23
N VAL A 126 -1.20 -5.42 -4.82
CA VAL A 126 -2.00 -4.18 -4.90
C VAL A 126 -2.05 -3.71 -6.36
N PRO A 127 -3.26 -3.53 -6.94
CA PRO A 127 -3.38 -3.04 -8.30
C PRO A 127 -2.78 -1.64 -8.44
N THR A 128 -2.05 -1.43 -9.54
CA THR A 128 -1.46 -0.14 -9.89
C THR A 128 -1.92 0.32 -11.26
N LYS A 129 -1.89 1.63 -11.48
CA LYS A 129 -2.08 2.30 -12.77
C LYS A 129 -0.85 3.15 -13.04
N ASP A 130 -0.77 3.67 -14.26
CA ASP A 130 0.25 4.64 -14.63
C ASP A 130 0.30 5.79 -13.63
N GLY A 131 1.48 6.31 -13.40
CA GLY A 131 1.76 7.44 -12.55
C GLY A 131 1.13 8.73 -13.08
N GLY A 132 1.67 9.85 -12.63
CA GLY A 132 1.20 11.15 -13.06
C GLY A 132 1.74 12.26 -12.18
N SER A 133 1.22 13.45 -12.35
CA SER A 133 1.61 14.59 -11.54
C SER A 133 0.40 15.43 -11.13
N ILE A 134 0.54 16.14 -10.02
CA ILE A 134 -0.40 17.17 -9.57
C ILE A 134 0.38 18.38 -9.09
N THR A 135 -0.17 19.58 -9.27
CA THR A 135 0.39 20.79 -8.67
C THR A 135 -0.27 21.05 -7.33
N ARG A 136 0.54 21.38 -6.33
CA ARG A 136 0.08 21.79 -5.00
C ARG A 136 0.81 23.04 -4.56
N GLU A 137 0.07 23.95 -3.94
CA GLU A 137 0.65 25.08 -3.24
C GLU A 137 1.12 24.63 -1.86
N ILE A 138 2.39 24.92 -1.55
CA ILE A 138 3.04 24.61 -0.29
C ILE A 138 3.78 25.87 0.15
N ALA A 139 3.40 26.44 1.28
CA ALA A 139 3.99 27.67 1.81
C ALA A 139 3.98 28.87 0.81
N GLY A 140 2.93 28.97 -0.01
CA GLY A 140 2.78 30.06 -1.00
C GLY A 140 3.46 29.82 -2.34
N GLU A 141 4.11 28.67 -2.54
CA GLU A 141 4.77 28.29 -3.80
C GLU A 141 4.09 27.05 -4.42
N ASN A 142 4.05 27.02 -5.76
CA ASN A 142 3.50 25.89 -6.51
C ASN A 142 4.57 24.82 -6.76
N TYR A 143 4.29 23.60 -6.32
CA TYR A 143 5.14 22.41 -6.53
C TYR A 143 4.47 21.40 -7.41
N LEU A 144 5.20 20.90 -8.41
CA LEU A 144 4.80 19.75 -9.20
C LEU A 144 5.18 18.48 -8.42
N LEU A 145 4.17 17.73 -8.01
CA LEU A 145 4.32 16.45 -7.32
C LEU A 145 4.17 15.31 -8.32
N VAL A 146 5.24 14.56 -8.54
CA VAL A 146 5.32 13.46 -9.53
C VAL A 146 5.23 12.13 -8.82
N ARG A 147 4.52 11.16 -9.41
CA ARG A 147 4.51 9.77 -8.98
C ARG A 147 4.73 8.83 -10.16
N GLY A 148 5.48 7.76 -9.96
CA GLY A 148 5.80 6.79 -11.00
C GLY A 148 4.66 5.80 -11.26
N ILE A 149 3.89 5.44 -10.21
CA ILE A 149 2.66 4.63 -10.29
C ILE A 149 1.57 5.24 -9.44
N THR A 150 0.32 4.83 -9.68
CA THR A 150 -0.84 5.13 -8.82
C THR A 150 -1.35 3.83 -8.21
N ALA A 151 -1.08 3.58 -6.94
CA ALA A 151 -1.54 2.39 -6.23
C ALA A 151 -3.04 2.49 -5.87
N SER A 152 -3.73 1.37 -5.86
CA SER A 152 -5.06 1.26 -5.26
C SER A 152 -4.98 1.45 -3.75
N ARG A 153 -6.07 1.97 -3.14
CA ARG A 153 -6.13 2.16 -1.68
C ARG A 153 -6.46 0.84 -1.00
N TRP A 154 -5.44 0.19 -0.46
CA TRP A 154 -5.55 -1.05 0.27
C TRP A 154 -4.85 -0.95 1.60
N THR A 155 -5.36 -1.67 2.61
CA THR A 155 -4.74 -1.72 3.93
C THR A 155 -4.53 -3.17 4.37
N PHE A 156 -3.35 -3.43 4.93
CA PHE A 156 -2.96 -4.71 5.50
C PHE A 156 -2.51 -4.52 6.95
N VAL A 157 -2.75 -5.55 7.77
CA VAL A 157 -2.12 -5.69 9.08
C VAL A 157 -1.35 -7.00 9.10
N LEU A 158 -0.08 -6.92 9.45
CA LEU A 158 0.81 -8.08 9.58
C LEU A 158 1.11 -8.32 11.06
N ASP A 159 1.18 -9.58 11.47
CA ASP A 159 1.69 -9.97 12.78
C ASP A 159 3.22 -9.92 12.84
N LYS A 160 3.80 -10.19 14.01
CA LYS A 160 5.27 -10.23 14.25
C LYS A 160 6.03 -11.22 13.34
N ASN A 161 5.32 -12.22 12.77
CA ASN A 161 5.88 -13.18 11.83
C ASN A 161 5.73 -12.75 10.37
N ARG A 162 5.22 -11.54 10.13
CA ARG A 162 4.85 -10.98 8.82
C ARG A 162 3.70 -11.74 8.14
N LYS A 163 2.85 -12.42 8.92
CA LYS A 163 1.65 -13.07 8.42
C LYS A 163 0.51 -12.04 8.34
N ILE A 164 -0.22 -12.01 7.23
CA ILE A 164 -1.37 -11.12 7.06
C ILE A 164 -2.50 -11.59 7.97
N ILE A 165 -2.90 -10.75 8.90
CA ILE A 165 -4.06 -10.98 9.77
C ILE A 165 -5.29 -10.18 9.35
N TYR A 166 -5.08 -9.16 8.51
CA TYR A 166 -6.14 -8.34 7.93
C TYR A 166 -5.75 -7.80 6.56
N LYS A 167 -6.74 -7.73 5.66
CA LYS A 167 -6.64 -7.14 4.34
C LYS A 167 -7.95 -6.46 4.00
N ASN A 168 -7.89 -5.22 3.54
CA ASN A 168 -9.04 -4.47 3.05
C ASN A 168 -8.70 -3.83 1.70
N ALA A 169 -9.48 -4.13 0.67
CA ALA A 169 -9.37 -3.57 -0.67
C ALA A 169 -10.41 -2.45 -0.94
N GLU A 170 -11.37 -2.25 -0.01
CA GLU A 170 -12.46 -1.28 -0.10
C GLU A 170 -12.38 -0.28 1.07
N VAL A 171 -11.26 0.41 1.18
CA VAL A 171 -10.92 1.25 2.33
C VAL A 171 -11.72 2.54 2.33
N ASN A 172 -12.50 2.77 3.41
CA ASN A 172 -12.98 4.11 3.76
C ASN A 172 -11.83 4.88 4.42
N ALA A 173 -11.30 5.88 3.74
CA ALA A 173 -10.11 6.60 4.15
C ALA A 173 -10.20 7.22 5.56
N ALA A 174 -11.36 7.76 5.93
CA ALA A 174 -11.55 8.44 7.22
C ALA A 174 -11.74 7.47 8.40
N GLU A 175 -12.16 6.23 8.13
CA GLU A 175 -12.49 5.23 9.16
C GLU A 175 -11.44 4.12 9.27
N ASP A 176 -10.42 4.13 8.38
CA ASP A 176 -9.48 3.02 8.25
C ASP A 176 -8.66 2.78 9.52
N SER A 177 -8.16 3.85 10.17
CA SER A 177 -7.39 3.73 11.41
C SER A 177 -8.20 3.07 12.53
N LYS A 178 -9.46 3.46 12.71
CA LYS A 178 -10.36 2.86 13.72
C LYS A 178 -10.63 1.40 13.43
N LYS A 179 -10.89 1.08 12.15
CA LYS A 179 -11.12 -0.30 11.73
C LYS A 179 -9.91 -1.19 11.98
N VAL A 180 -8.71 -0.69 11.70
CA VAL A 180 -7.46 -1.42 11.96
C VAL A 180 -7.22 -1.61 13.46
N MET A 181 -7.51 -0.61 14.31
CA MET A 181 -7.44 -0.78 15.77
C MET A 181 -8.37 -1.89 16.27
N GLU A 182 -9.63 -1.91 15.83
CA GLU A 182 -10.58 -2.98 16.17
C GLU A 182 -10.04 -4.37 15.78
N VAL A 183 -9.43 -4.49 14.60
CA VAL A 183 -8.83 -5.74 14.13
C VAL A 183 -7.71 -6.20 15.04
N ILE A 184 -6.79 -5.31 15.41
CA ILE A 184 -5.66 -5.63 16.29
C ILE A 184 -6.16 -6.03 17.68
N GLU A 185 -7.12 -5.29 18.25
CA GLU A 185 -7.72 -5.62 19.55
C GLU A 185 -8.38 -7.00 19.56
N ASN A 186 -9.15 -7.31 18.52
CA ASN A 186 -9.82 -8.61 18.40
C ASN A 186 -8.82 -9.75 18.19
N TYR A 187 -7.75 -9.53 17.43
CA TYR A 187 -6.70 -10.51 17.24
C TYR A 187 -5.94 -10.84 18.54
N LYS A 188 -5.75 -9.84 19.43
CA LYS A 188 -5.11 -10.04 20.73
C LYS A 188 -5.94 -10.82 21.75
N LYS A 189 -7.26 -10.88 21.56
CA LYS A 189 -8.19 -11.60 22.45
C LYS A 189 -8.31 -13.09 22.14
N ASN A 190 -7.85 -13.49 20.95
CA ASN A 190 -7.88 -14.89 20.46
C ASN A 190 -6.51 -15.54 20.63
#